data_09136613758b9543de16644e8dc44154
#
_entry.id   09136613758b9543de16644e8dc44154
#
_cell.length_a   1.000
_cell.length_b   1.000
_cell.length_c   1.000
_cell.angle_alpha   90.00
_cell.angle_beta   90.00
_cell.angle_gamma   90.00
#
_symmetry.space_group_name_H-M   'P 1'
#
loop_
_entity.id
_entity.type
_entity.pdbx_description
1 polymer ?
#
loop_
_entity_poly.entity_id
_entity_poly.type
_entity_poly.pdbx_seq_one_letter_code
_entity_poly.pdbx_strand_id
1 'polypeptide(L)'
;MKRTVLLIVMCCLAFGGHVFAALGESDDQIAELFGKPIDQGVPDKKGITTNVYEKGNYIILVQFLKGYSMAESYTRVDKQEFSDKEISAFLEGSSNERPWNKQPDKQAWERSDHKATAWLQTLSGRPTLLIQAQ
;
A
#
# COMPACT_ATOMS: atom_id res chain seq x y z
N MET A 1 -15.34 16.63 -32.78
CA MET A 1 -15.51 15.17 -32.78
C MET A 1 -14.22 14.42 -32.53
N LYS A 2 -13.13 14.81 -33.14
CA LYS A 2 -11.83 14.17 -32.96
C LYS A 2 -11.19 14.49 -31.61
N ARG A 3 -11.69 15.47 -30.87
CA ARG A 3 -11.14 15.96 -29.61
C ARG A 3 -11.54 15.11 -28.41
N THR A 4 -12.65 14.40 -28.52
CA THR A 4 -13.17 13.59 -27.42
C THR A 4 -12.36 12.33 -27.19
N VAL A 5 -11.78 11.79 -28.27
CA VAL A 5 -10.95 10.58 -28.20
C VAL A 5 -9.63 10.85 -27.48
N LEU A 6 -9.09 12.05 -27.67
CA LEU A 6 -7.84 12.43 -27.03
C LEU A 6 -7.99 12.56 -25.52
N LEU A 7 -9.14 13.01 -25.05
CA LEU A 7 -9.41 13.16 -23.62
C LEU A 7 -9.48 11.81 -22.91
N ILE A 8 -10.02 10.80 -23.57
CA ILE A 8 -10.15 9.46 -23.02
C ILE A 8 -8.78 8.82 -22.85
N VAL A 9 -7.89 9.03 -23.80
CA VAL A 9 -6.53 8.51 -23.75
C VAL A 9 -5.75 9.15 -22.60
N MET A 10 -5.93 10.43 -22.35
CA MET A 10 -5.30 11.13 -21.25
C MET A 10 -5.76 10.58 -19.89
N CYS A 11 -7.02 10.26 -19.74
CA CYS A 11 -7.53 9.68 -18.50
C CYS A 11 -6.94 8.30 -18.21
N CYS A 12 -6.75 7.48 -19.24
CA CYS A 12 -6.16 6.16 -19.07
C CYS A 12 -4.69 6.24 -18.65
N LEU A 13 -3.96 7.23 -19.13
CA LEU A 13 -2.57 7.44 -18.76
C LEU A 13 -2.41 7.92 -17.31
N ALA A 14 -3.40 8.63 -16.78
CA ALA A 14 -3.37 9.12 -15.41
C ALA A 14 -3.45 7.99 -14.37
N PHE A 15 -3.98 6.84 -14.74
CA PHE A 15 -4.07 5.68 -13.86
C PHE A 15 -2.92 4.71 -13.98
N GLY A 16 -2.07 4.89 -14.97
CA GLY A 16 -0.94 4.01 -15.20
C GLY A 16 0.14 4.19 -14.13
N GLY A 17 0.26 3.25 -13.22
CA GLY A 17 1.41 3.12 -12.34
C GLY A 17 1.34 3.84 -11.01
N HIS A 18 0.17 4.19 -10.53
CA HIS A 18 0.09 5.04 -9.35
C HIS A 18 -0.22 4.35 -8.04
N VAL A 19 -0.57 3.08 -8.03
CA VAL A 19 -1.15 2.58 -6.78
C VAL A 19 -0.38 1.41 -6.28
N PHE A 20 0.41 1.65 -5.23
CA PHE A 20 1.12 0.62 -4.52
C PHE A 20 0.49 0.31 -3.17
N ALA A 21 -0.14 1.27 -2.52
CA ALA A 21 -0.70 1.10 -1.19
C ALA A 21 -2.11 1.65 -1.15
N ALA A 22 -2.96 1.13 -0.27
CA ALA A 22 -4.36 1.51 -0.25
C ALA A 22 -5.04 1.19 1.08
N LEU A 23 -4.62 1.87 2.16
CA LEU A 23 -5.32 1.76 3.44
C LEU A 23 -6.79 2.18 3.30
N GLY A 24 -7.67 1.44 3.93
CA GLY A 24 -9.09 1.73 3.92
C GLY A 24 -9.85 1.18 2.72
N GLU A 25 -9.17 0.49 1.81
CA GLU A 25 -9.80 -0.13 0.65
C GLU A 25 -10.43 -1.46 1.01
N SER A 26 -11.48 -1.83 0.25
CA SER A 26 -12.13 -3.12 0.42
C SER A 26 -11.27 -4.25 -0.15
N ASP A 27 -11.63 -5.49 0.18
CA ASP A 27 -10.98 -6.68 -0.36
C ASP A 27 -10.99 -6.69 -1.89
N ASP A 28 -12.13 -6.36 -2.50
CA ASP A 28 -12.24 -6.31 -3.97
C ASP A 28 -11.34 -5.25 -4.57
N GLN A 29 -11.26 -4.08 -3.95
CA GLN A 29 -10.41 -2.99 -4.42
C GLN A 29 -8.92 -3.37 -4.29
N ILE A 30 -8.55 -4.03 -3.21
CA ILE A 30 -7.17 -4.52 -3.04
C ILE A 30 -6.85 -5.56 -4.12
N ALA A 31 -7.79 -6.45 -4.46
CA ALA A 31 -7.60 -7.44 -5.50
C ALA A 31 -7.42 -6.79 -6.88
N GLU A 32 -8.07 -5.66 -7.14
CA GLU A 32 -7.85 -4.90 -8.36
C GLU A 32 -6.44 -4.34 -8.45
N LEU A 33 -5.88 -3.94 -7.31
CA LEU A 33 -4.53 -3.37 -7.25
C LEU A 33 -3.43 -4.42 -7.35
N PHE A 34 -3.57 -5.52 -6.64
CA PHE A 34 -2.49 -6.49 -6.45
C PHE A 34 -2.75 -7.84 -7.12
N GLY A 35 -3.94 -8.04 -7.67
CA GLY A 35 -4.35 -9.32 -8.21
C GLY A 35 -4.97 -10.21 -7.13
N LYS A 36 -5.17 -11.47 -7.46
CA LYS A 36 -5.70 -12.43 -6.49
C LYS A 36 -4.66 -12.72 -5.42
N PRO A 37 -5.07 -12.90 -4.16
CA PRO A 37 -4.12 -13.28 -3.13
C PRO A 37 -3.52 -14.67 -3.43
N ILE A 38 -2.23 -14.81 -3.15
CA ILE A 38 -1.55 -16.11 -3.23
C ILE A 38 -1.83 -16.96 -1.98
N ASP A 39 -2.26 -16.31 -0.90
CA ASP A 39 -2.73 -16.98 0.30
C ASP A 39 -3.85 -16.12 0.89
N GLN A 40 -4.99 -16.73 1.11
CA GLN A 40 -6.16 -16.06 1.66
C GLN A 40 -6.38 -16.56 3.09
N GLY A 41 -6.28 -15.63 4.04
CA GLY A 41 -6.44 -15.94 5.44
C GLY A 41 -7.89 -16.15 5.86
N VAL A 42 -8.05 -16.59 7.10
CA VAL A 42 -9.35 -16.66 7.77
C VAL A 42 -9.31 -15.66 8.94
N PRO A 43 -10.47 -15.16 9.39
CA PRO A 43 -10.49 -14.22 10.52
C PRO A 43 -9.90 -14.84 11.77
N ASP A 44 -9.07 -14.06 12.47
CA ASP A 44 -8.56 -14.44 13.78
C ASP A 44 -9.58 -14.11 14.90
N LYS A 45 -9.16 -14.23 16.15
CA LYS A 45 -10.03 -13.96 17.30
C LYS A 45 -10.51 -12.51 17.37
N LYS A 46 -9.77 -11.59 16.75
CA LYS A 46 -10.12 -10.17 16.71
C LYS A 46 -10.92 -9.80 15.45
N GLY A 47 -11.18 -10.80 14.59
CA GLY A 47 -11.87 -10.59 13.32
C GLY A 47 -10.96 -10.06 12.22
N ILE A 48 -9.64 -10.15 12.40
CA ILE A 48 -8.67 -9.67 11.42
C ILE A 48 -8.34 -10.81 10.45
N THR A 49 -8.48 -10.51 9.16
CA THR A 49 -8.10 -11.43 8.07
C THR A 49 -6.82 -10.93 7.43
N THR A 50 -5.85 -11.80 7.24
CA THR A 50 -4.59 -11.46 6.56
C THR A 50 -4.52 -12.19 5.23
N ASN A 51 -4.44 -11.43 4.14
CA ASN A 51 -4.21 -11.97 2.80
C ASN A 51 -2.79 -11.65 2.35
N VAL A 52 -2.22 -12.53 1.56
CA VAL A 52 -0.87 -12.36 1.01
C VAL A 52 -0.98 -12.22 -0.49
N TYR A 53 -0.32 -11.22 -1.03
CA TYR A 53 -0.27 -10.91 -2.45
C TYR A 53 1.17 -10.88 -2.93
N GLU A 54 1.36 -11.09 -4.21
CA GLU A 54 2.66 -10.94 -4.84
C GLU A 54 2.51 -10.03 -6.05
N LYS A 55 3.31 -8.97 -6.10
CA LYS A 55 3.31 -8.06 -7.24
C LYS A 55 4.71 -7.50 -7.46
N GLY A 56 5.27 -7.76 -8.64
CA GLY A 56 6.62 -7.33 -8.95
C GLY A 56 7.63 -7.90 -7.97
N ASN A 57 8.44 -7.03 -7.39
CA ASN A 57 9.48 -7.41 -6.42
C ASN A 57 8.99 -7.42 -4.98
N TYR A 58 7.67 -7.43 -4.77
CA TYR A 58 7.11 -7.30 -3.42
C TYR A 58 6.24 -8.48 -3.05
N ILE A 59 6.38 -8.93 -1.81
CA ILE A 59 5.37 -9.72 -1.13
C ILE A 59 4.58 -8.72 -0.25
N ILE A 60 3.27 -8.75 -0.39
CA ILE A 60 2.40 -7.77 0.22
C ILE A 60 1.44 -8.50 1.16
N LEU A 61 1.45 -8.15 2.45
CA LEU A 61 0.48 -8.62 3.40
C LEU A 61 -0.52 -7.51 3.66
N VAL A 62 -1.81 -7.84 3.57
CA VAL A 62 -2.87 -6.89 3.87
C VAL A 62 -3.74 -7.47 4.96
N GLN A 63 -3.93 -6.70 6.02
CA GLN A 63 -4.84 -7.06 7.11
C GLN A 63 -6.13 -6.29 6.96
N PHE A 64 -7.24 -7.03 6.98
CA PHE A 64 -8.59 -6.48 6.86
C PHE A 64 -9.31 -6.59 8.19
N LEU A 65 -10.02 -5.52 8.55
CA LEU A 65 -10.94 -5.51 9.67
C LEU A 65 -12.27 -4.96 9.18
N LYS A 66 -13.35 -5.70 9.41
CA LYS A 66 -14.69 -5.31 8.95
C LYS A 66 -14.76 -5.04 7.44
N GLY A 67 -13.97 -5.76 6.67
CA GLY A 67 -13.97 -5.68 5.22
C GLY A 67 -13.09 -4.61 4.60
N TYR A 68 -12.32 -3.87 5.41
CA TYR A 68 -11.44 -2.79 4.91
C TYR A 68 -10.01 -2.98 5.39
N SER A 69 -9.06 -2.62 4.55
CA SER A 69 -7.66 -2.75 4.90
C SER A 69 -7.30 -1.80 6.04
N MET A 70 -6.67 -2.34 7.07
CA MET A 70 -6.24 -1.59 8.24
C MET A 70 -4.72 -1.53 8.37
N ALA A 71 -4.01 -2.45 7.75
CA ALA A 71 -2.56 -2.49 7.78
C ALA A 71 -2.05 -3.21 6.54
N GLU A 72 -0.93 -2.73 6.03
CA GLU A 72 -0.28 -3.30 4.86
C GLU A 72 1.22 -3.35 5.10
N SER A 73 1.86 -4.46 4.69
CA SER A 73 3.30 -4.54 4.70
C SER A 73 3.81 -4.90 3.30
N TYR A 74 4.85 -4.23 2.87
CA TYR A 74 5.48 -4.40 1.58
C TYR A 74 6.91 -4.86 1.81
N THR A 75 7.21 -6.10 1.46
CA THR A 75 8.54 -6.69 1.66
C THR A 75 9.21 -6.89 0.31
N ARG A 76 10.41 -6.35 0.14
CA ARG A 76 11.20 -6.56 -1.07
C ARG A 76 11.83 -7.94 -1.07
N VAL A 77 11.52 -8.73 -2.09
CA VAL A 77 12.06 -10.09 -2.20
C VAL A 77 13.49 -10.11 -2.72
N ASP A 78 13.92 -9.03 -3.40
CA ASP A 78 15.28 -8.91 -3.95
C ASP A 78 16.30 -8.40 -2.91
N LYS A 79 15.87 -8.14 -1.68
CA LYS A 79 16.68 -7.63 -0.58
C LYS A 79 17.31 -6.26 -0.82
N GLN A 80 16.86 -5.54 -1.85
CA GLN A 80 17.29 -4.16 -2.10
C GLN A 80 16.63 -3.21 -1.12
N GLU A 81 17.29 -2.11 -0.82
CA GLU A 81 16.70 -1.06 0.00
C GLU A 81 15.60 -0.34 -0.79
N PHE A 82 14.60 0.16 -0.07
CA PHE A 82 13.59 1.03 -0.68
C PHE A 82 14.23 2.34 -1.10
N SER A 83 13.96 2.77 -2.32
CA SER A 83 14.32 4.13 -2.73
C SER A 83 13.34 5.14 -2.13
N ASP A 84 13.76 6.40 -2.03
CA ASP A 84 12.87 7.46 -1.56
C ASP A 84 11.64 7.59 -2.45
N LYS A 85 11.82 7.37 -3.75
CA LYS A 85 10.72 7.40 -4.72
C LYS A 85 9.71 6.28 -4.48
N GLU A 86 10.18 5.07 -4.17
CA GLU A 86 9.31 3.96 -3.82
C GLU A 86 8.51 4.27 -2.55
N ILE A 87 9.19 4.73 -1.51
CA ILE A 87 8.53 5.08 -0.24
C ILE A 87 7.45 6.13 -0.49
N SER A 88 7.78 7.18 -1.23
CA SER A 88 6.81 8.23 -1.54
C SER A 88 5.60 7.70 -2.30
N ALA A 89 5.80 6.78 -3.23
CA ALA A 89 4.71 6.18 -3.99
C ALA A 89 3.78 5.35 -3.10
N PHE A 90 4.35 4.55 -2.20
CA PHE A 90 3.54 3.77 -1.25
C PHE A 90 2.76 4.68 -0.30
N LEU A 91 3.41 5.70 0.24
CA LEU A 91 2.75 6.65 1.14
C LEU A 91 1.64 7.42 0.43
N GLU A 92 1.87 7.83 -0.82
CA GLU A 92 0.85 8.53 -1.61
C GLU A 92 -0.39 7.67 -1.83
N GLY A 93 -0.22 6.38 -2.08
CA GLY A 93 -1.34 5.46 -2.23
C GLY A 93 -2.23 5.35 -0.99
N SER A 94 -1.70 5.64 0.18
CA SER A 94 -2.43 5.63 1.45
C SER A 94 -2.57 7.02 2.06
N SER A 95 -2.44 8.08 1.25
CA SER A 95 -2.44 9.45 1.75
C SER A 95 -3.83 9.96 2.14
N ASN A 96 -4.86 9.46 1.49
CA ASN A 96 -6.22 9.98 1.66
C ASN A 96 -6.22 11.52 1.51
N GLU A 97 -5.51 12.01 0.49
CA GLU A 97 -5.33 13.44 0.17
C GLU A 97 -4.68 14.24 1.31
N ARG A 98 -3.93 13.56 2.20
CA ARG A 98 -3.24 14.17 3.33
C ARG A 98 -1.74 13.94 3.20
N PRO A 99 -0.90 14.95 3.46
CA PRO A 99 0.54 14.75 3.43
C PRO A 99 1.02 13.85 4.56
N TRP A 100 2.16 13.22 4.32
CA TRP A 100 2.86 12.43 5.31
C TRP A 100 4.04 13.23 5.84
N ASN A 101 4.22 13.21 7.15
CA ASN A 101 5.30 13.91 7.82
C ASN A 101 6.33 12.90 8.32
N LYS A 102 7.56 13.02 7.82
CA LYS A 102 8.65 12.16 8.28
C LYS A 102 9.08 12.54 9.69
N GLN A 103 9.22 11.55 10.54
CA GLN A 103 9.69 11.76 11.90
C GLN A 103 11.20 12.06 11.91
N PRO A 104 11.66 12.98 12.79
CA PRO A 104 13.09 13.26 12.88
C PRO A 104 13.88 12.01 13.30
N ASP A 105 15.03 11.80 12.68
CA ASP A 105 15.99 10.75 13.01
C ASP A 105 15.45 9.32 12.99
N LYS A 106 14.31 9.10 12.30
CA LYS A 106 13.67 7.79 12.19
C LYS A 106 13.18 7.57 10.77
N GLN A 107 13.22 6.33 10.34
CA GLN A 107 12.57 5.91 9.09
C GLN A 107 11.09 5.61 9.36
N ALA A 108 10.38 6.63 9.80
CA ALA A 108 8.97 6.55 10.16
C ALA A 108 8.23 7.82 9.73
N TRP A 109 6.97 7.68 9.44
CA TRP A 109 6.11 8.77 8.95
C TRP A 109 4.76 8.71 9.64
N GLU A 110 4.17 9.88 9.82
CA GLU A 110 2.80 9.99 10.30
C GLU A 110 2.00 10.82 9.30
N ARG A 111 0.80 10.35 8.95
CA ARG A 111 -0.08 11.12 8.10
C ARG A 111 -0.62 12.33 8.88
N SER A 112 -0.80 13.45 8.20
CA SER A 112 -1.13 14.73 8.87
C SER A 112 -2.42 14.72 9.67
N ASP A 113 -3.35 13.81 9.36
CA ASP A 113 -4.58 13.65 10.13
C ASP A 113 -4.41 12.77 11.39
N HIS A 114 -3.21 12.28 11.65
CA HIS A 114 -2.86 11.38 12.76
C HIS A 114 -3.60 10.04 12.72
N LYS A 115 -4.16 9.66 11.58
CA LYS A 115 -4.94 8.41 11.44
C LYS A 115 -4.18 7.28 10.76
N ALA A 116 -2.94 7.51 10.41
CA ALA A 116 -2.09 6.47 9.84
C ALA A 116 -0.63 6.73 10.16
N THR A 117 0.12 5.66 10.31
CA THR A 117 1.57 5.69 10.50
C THR A 117 2.24 4.71 9.55
N ALA A 118 3.49 4.96 9.25
CA ALA A 118 4.31 4.07 8.41
C ALA A 118 5.73 4.03 8.96
N TRP A 119 6.41 2.91 8.76
CA TRP A 119 7.83 2.81 9.12
C TRP A 119 8.52 1.71 8.32
N LEU A 120 9.82 1.92 8.14
CA LEU A 120 10.69 0.92 7.54
C LEU A 120 11.33 0.07 8.61
N GLN A 121 11.43 -1.23 8.34
CA GLN A 121 12.15 -2.17 9.20
C GLN A 121 12.73 -3.28 8.33
N THR A 122 13.58 -4.08 8.93
CA THR A 122 14.14 -5.25 8.28
C THR A 122 13.57 -6.49 8.96
N LEU A 123 12.88 -7.31 8.18
CA LEU A 123 12.32 -8.58 8.65
C LEU A 123 13.00 -9.72 7.91
N SER A 124 13.66 -10.61 8.66
CA SER A 124 14.38 -11.76 8.10
C SER A 124 15.37 -11.35 7.01
N GLY A 125 16.08 -10.25 7.22
CA GLY A 125 17.06 -9.71 6.27
C GLY A 125 16.46 -8.99 5.07
N ARG A 126 15.15 -8.75 5.06
CA ARG A 126 14.47 -8.09 3.93
C ARG A 126 13.91 -6.75 4.36
N PRO A 127 14.21 -5.68 3.61
CA PRO A 127 13.57 -4.39 3.86
C PRO A 127 12.04 -4.50 3.73
N THR A 128 11.35 -3.93 4.67
CA THR A 128 9.88 -4.00 4.75
C THR A 128 9.33 -2.63 5.15
N LEU A 129 8.35 -2.16 4.40
CA LEU A 129 7.59 -0.94 4.73
C LEU A 129 6.24 -1.34 5.29
N LEU A 130 5.94 -0.90 6.51
CA LEU A 130 4.62 -1.07 7.11
C LEU A 130 3.84 0.23 7.04
N ILE A 131 2.56 0.11 6.71
CA ILE A 131 1.60 1.24 6.74
C ILE A 131 0.39 0.76 7.53
N GLN A 132 0.02 1.50 8.54
CA GLN A 132 -1.00 1.05 9.48
C GLN A 132 -1.95 2.18 9.85
N ALA A 133 -3.25 1.89 9.89
CA ALA A 133 -4.26 2.80 10.42
C ALA A 133 -4.17 2.86 11.95
N GLN A 134 -4.42 4.02 12.49
CA GLN A 134 -4.46 4.26 13.94
C GLN A 134 -5.86 4.04 14.49
#